data_105a507ad033b53425287d72f4c337c9
#
_entry.id   105a507ad033b53425287d72f4c337c9
#
_cell.length_a   1.000
_cell.length_b   1.000
_cell.length_c   1.000
_cell.angle_alpha   90.00
_cell.angle_beta   90.00
_cell.angle_gamma   90.00
#
_symmetry.space_group_name_H-M   'P 1'
#
loop_
_entity.id
_entity.type
_entity.pdbx_description
1 polymer ?
#
loop_
_entity_poly.entity_id
_entity_poly.type
_entity_poly.pdbx_seq_one_letter_code
_entity_poly.pdbx_strand_id
1 'polypeptide(L)'
;MKIVPLLVAALAGASMAVQGSFNAVLGKKAGSFEASFIVHVIGAILLGGLLAFGLGQGGLRKALEAPWWSFLGGPLSVLIIWGVLTSVAQVGVSNANTAIVAAQIVTAIVLDCIGVTGEKVSIGWMKVVGAVLFIGGVYLLLRDGS
;
A
#
# COMPACT_ATOMS: atom_id res chain seq x y z
N MET A 1 -9.00 -21.59 -4.68
CA MET A 1 -8.48 -20.19 -4.63
C MET A 1 -9.32 -19.30 -5.55
N LYS A 2 -9.72 -18.12 -5.08
CA LYS A 2 -10.46 -17.15 -5.91
C LYS A 2 -9.45 -16.38 -6.76
N ILE A 3 -9.32 -16.69 -8.05
CA ILE A 3 -8.30 -16.11 -8.95
C ILE A 3 -8.53 -14.61 -9.19
N VAL A 4 -9.79 -14.19 -9.36
CA VAL A 4 -10.12 -12.79 -9.65
C VAL A 4 -9.60 -11.80 -8.58
N PRO A 5 -9.83 -11.99 -7.27
CA PRO A 5 -9.24 -11.11 -6.26
C PRO A 5 -7.72 -11.07 -6.28
N LEU A 6 -7.04 -12.16 -6.63
CA LEU A 6 -5.58 -12.18 -6.74
C LEU A 6 -5.07 -11.39 -7.94
N LEU A 7 -5.78 -11.43 -9.07
CA LEU A 7 -5.45 -10.61 -10.24
C LEU A 7 -5.64 -9.11 -9.95
N VAL A 8 -6.73 -8.77 -9.25
CA VAL A 8 -6.97 -7.38 -8.79
C VAL A 8 -5.86 -6.91 -7.85
N ALA A 9 -5.44 -7.77 -6.91
CA ALA A 9 -4.34 -7.45 -6.00
C ALA A 9 -3.01 -7.26 -6.75
N ALA A 10 -2.71 -8.10 -7.75
CA ALA A 10 -1.52 -7.96 -8.57
C ALA A 10 -1.52 -6.65 -9.38
N LEU A 11 -2.66 -6.29 -9.96
CA LEU A 11 -2.83 -5.02 -10.67
C LEU A 11 -2.63 -3.82 -9.72
N ALA A 12 -3.19 -3.89 -8.51
CA ALA A 12 -2.99 -2.87 -7.49
C ALA A 12 -1.51 -2.72 -7.11
N GLY A 13 -0.78 -3.84 -6.94
CA GLY A 13 0.65 -3.81 -6.66
C GLY A 13 1.47 -3.18 -7.78
N ALA A 14 1.18 -3.53 -9.05
CA ALA A 14 1.81 -2.89 -10.19
C ALA A 14 1.51 -1.37 -10.25
N SER A 15 0.26 -0.99 -9.98
CA SER A 15 -0.16 0.42 -9.91
C SER A 15 0.58 1.20 -8.81
N MET A 16 0.83 0.57 -7.66
CA MET A 16 1.61 1.19 -6.57
C MET A 16 3.05 1.50 -7.00
N ALA A 17 3.71 0.60 -7.74
CA ALA A 17 5.07 0.84 -8.23
C ALA A 17 5.14 2.00 -9.23
N VAL A 18 4.16 2.07 -10.16
CA VAL A 18 4.02 3.17 -11.13
C VAL A 18 3.73 4.49 -10.40
N GLN A 19 2.75 4.49 -9.48
CA GLN A 19 2.38 5.65 -8.68
C GLN A 19 3.59 6.17 -7.87
N GLY A 20 4.34 5.28 -7.21
CA GLY A 20 5.53 5.65 -6.45
C GLY A 20 6.57 6.36 -7.31
N SER A 21 6.76 5.88 -8.55
CA SER A 21 7.68 6.51 -9.51
C SER A 21 7.21 7.91 -9.92
N PHE A 22 5.93 8.08 -10.23
CA PHE A 22 5.37 9.39 -10.60
C PHE A 22 5.42 10.37 -9.44
N ASN A 23 5.07 9.91 -8.23
CA ASN A 23 5.13 10.72 -7.02
C ASN A 23 6.56 11.14 -6.70
N ALA A 24 7.56 10.27 -6.92
CA ALA A 24 8.97 10.62 -6.72
C ALA A 24 9.43 11.73 -7.69
N VAL A 25 8.99 11.69 -8.95
CA VAL A 25 9.26 12.76 -9.92
C VAL A 25 8.62 14.07 -9.47
N LEU A 26 7.37 14.03 -9.03
CA LEU A 26 6.66 15.21 -8.52
C LEU A 26 7.35 15.76 -7.26
N GLY A 27 7.75 14.87 -6.33
CA GLY A 27 8.42 15.23 -5.09
C GLY A 27 9.79 15.90 -5.30
N LYS A 28 10.53 15.50 -6.35
CA LYS A 28 11.79 16.18 -6.73
C LYS A 28 11.58 17.62 -7.20
N LYS A 29 10.39 17.96 -7.71
CA LYS A 29 10.06 19.30 -8.20
C LYS A 29 9.37 20.18 -7.17
N ALA A 30 8.39 19.61 -6.46
CA ALA A 30 7.51 20.36 -5.58
C ALA A 30 7.89 20.26 -4.08
N GLY A 31 8.66 19.25 -3.70
CA GLY A 31 8.86 18.85 -2.30
C GLY A 31 8.01 17.63 -1.95
N SER A 32 8.47 16.86 -0.96
CA SER A 32 7.84 15.57 -0.63
C SER A 32 6.45 15.71 0.01
N PHE A 33 6.27 16.69 0.87
CA PHE A 33 4.98 16.94 1.51
C PHE A 33 3.99 17.57 0.55
N GLU A 34 4.43 18.51 -0.28
CA GLU A 34 3.62 19.15 -1.32
C GLU A 34 3.16 18.14 -2.36
N ALA A 35 4.04 17.25 -2.80
CA ALA A 35 3.69 16.18 -3.71
C ALA A 35 2.65 15.23 -3.10
N SER A 36 2.83 14.84 -1.84
CA SER A 36 1.87 14.01 -1.12
C SER A 36 0.51 14.71 -1.03
N PHE A 37 0.48 15.98 -0.68
CA PHE A 37 -0.76 16.77 -0.63
C PHE A 37 -1.47 16.83 -1.99
N ILE A 38 -0.74 17.17 -3.05
CA ILE A 38 -1.29 17.25 -4.42
C ILE A 38 -1.93 15.93 -4.83
N VAL A 39 -1.25 14.81 -4.60
CA VAL A 39 -1.74 13.48 -4.98
C VAL A 39 -3.01 13.12 -4.22
N HIS A 40 -3.09 13.43 -2.92
CA HIS A 40 -4.30 13.19 -2.14
C HIS A 40 -5.47 14.06 -2.59
N VAL A 41 -5.22 15.32 -2.92
CA VAL A 41 -6.27 16.22 -3.45
C VAL A 41 -6.79 15.70 -4.78
N ILE A 42 -5.92 15.33 -5.72
CA ILE A 42 -6.33 14.76 -7.01
C ILE A 42 -7.16 13.48 -6.79
N GLY A 43 -6.70 12.59 -5.90
CA GLY A 43 -7.42 11.37 -5.56
C GLY A 43 -8.80 11.66 -4.94
N ALA A 44 -8.88 12.61 -4.03
CA ALA A 44 -10.13 13.02 -3.39
C ALA A 44 -11.13 13.62 -4.40
N ILE A 45 -10.66 14.46 -5.33
CA ILE A 45 -11.49 15.04 -6.38
C ILE A 45 -12.02 13.92 -7.30
N LEU A 46 -11.16 13.01 -7.71
CA LEU A 46 -11.55 11.87 -8.55
C LEU A 46 -12.61 11.01 -7.87
N LEU A 47 -12.38 10.60 -6.62
CA LEU A 47 -13.32 9.78 -5.86
C LEU A 47 -14.63 10.52 -5.59
N GLY A 48 -14.56 11.81 -5.25
CA GLY A 48 -15.73 12.66 -5.08
C GLY A 48 -16.58 12.73 -6.36
N GLY A 49 -15.93 12.89 -7.52
CA GLY A 49 -16.60 12.83 -8.81
C GLY A 49 -17.27 11.49 -9.07
N LEU A 50 -16.55 10.37 -8.87
CA LEU A 50 -17.12 9.04 -9.06
C LEU A 50 -18.33 8.77 -8.14
N LEU A 51 -18.29 9.25 -6.90
CA LEU A 51 -19.42 9.18 -5.97
C LEU A 51 -20.60 10.04 -6.42
N ALA A 52 -20.34 11.25 -6.94
CA ALA A 52 -21.38 12.14 -7.48
C ALA A 52 -22.07 11.52 -8.71
N PHE A 53 -21.36 10.74 -9.52
CA PHE A 53 -21.92 9.97 -10.64
C PHE A 53 -22.62 8.68 -10.21
N GLY A 54 -22.80 8.44 -8.90
CA GLY A 54 -23.57 7.30 -8.39
C GLY A 54 -22.82 5.96 -8.36
N LEU A 55 -21.49 5.96 -8.54
CA LEU A 55 -20.67 4.76 -8.45
C LEU A 55 -20.45 4.27 -7.01
N GLY A 56 -20.97 5.00 -6.01
CA GLY A 56 -20.94 4.62 -4.61
C GLY A 56 -22.09 3.71 -4.22
N GLN A 57 -21.90 2.96 -3.12
CA GLN A 57 -22.94 2.09 -2.54
C GLN A 57 -23.81 2.82 -1.51
N GLY A 58 -23.76 4.17 -1.44
CA GLY A 58 -24.59 4.99 -0.55
C GLY A 58 -24.25 4.91 0.95
N GLY A 59 -23.10 4.37 1.28
CA GLY A 59 -22.70 4.07 2.66
C GLY A 59 -21.97 5.19 3.42
N LEU A 60 -21.85 6.42 2.90
CA LEU A 60 -21.09 7.49 3.57
C LEU A 60 -21.59 7.80 4.99
N ARG A 61 -22.91 7.77 5.22
CA ARG A 61 -23.46 7.96 6.57
C ARG A 61 -23.12 6.81 7.51
N LYS A 62 -23.08 5.58 6.99
CA LYS A 62 -22.71 4.38 7.75
C LYS A 62 -21.21 4.34 8.10
N ALA A 63 -20.39 5.11 7.42
CA ALA A 63 -18.98 5.22 7.77
C ALA A 63 -18.80 5.75 9.21
N LEU A 64 -19.71 6.59 9.71
CA LEU A 64 -19.67 7.09 11.08
C LEU A 64 -19.95 6.03 12.16
N GLU A 65 -20.48 4.87 11.76
CA GLU A 65 -20.73 3.73 12.65
C GLU A 65 -19.46 2.85 12.79
N ALA A 66 -18.44 3.08 11.95
CA ALA A 66 -17.19 2.33 11.98
C ALA A 66 -16.37 2.71 13.23
N PRO A 67 -15.59 1.77 13.80
CA PRO A 67 -14.69 2.06 14.90
C PRO A 67 -13.73 3.19 14.55
N TRP A 68 -13.43 4.08 15.50
CA TRP A 68 -12.60 5.27 15.28
C TRP A 68 -11.22 4.96 14.67
N TRP A 69 -10.62 3.82 15.03
CA TRP A 69 -9.32 3.39 14.49
C TRP A 69 -9.34 3.12 12.98
N SER A 70 -10.52 2.84 12.39
CA SER A 70 -10.66 2.65 10.94
C SER A 70 -10.30 3.93 10.16
N PHE A 71 -10.47 5.10 10.77
CA PHE A 71 -10.14 6.39 10.15
C PHE A 71 -8.63 6.67 10.13
N LEU A 72 -7.83 5.91 10.87
CA LEU A 72 -6.36 6.03 10.83
C LEU A 72 -5.77 5.68 9.46
N GLY A 73 -6.54 5.04 8.59
CA GLY A 73 -6.16 4.84 7.19
C GLY A 73 -5.82 6.15 6.46
N GLY A 74 -6.48 7.25 6.80
CA GLY A 74 -6.18 8.57 6.24
C GLY A 74 -4.76 9.06 6.59
N PRO A 75 -4.41 9.27 7.86
CA PRO A 75 -3.05 9.61 8.26
C PRO A 75 -1.98 8.63 7.78
N LEU A 76 -2.27 7.33 7.81
CA LEU A 76 -1.37 6.30 7.30
C LEU A 76 -1.12 6.45 5.80
N SER A 77 -2.12 6.84 5.01
CA SER A 77 -1.94 7.05 3.57
C SER A 77 -0.98 8.20 3.28
N VAL A 78 -1.00 9.26 4.08
CA VAL A 78 -0.03 10.37 3.98
C VAL A 78 1.38 9.86 4.27
N LEU A 79 1.55 9.12 5.36
CA LEU A 79 2.85 8.52 5.72
C LEU A 79 3.36 7.57 4.63
N ILE A 80 2.48 6.73 4.08
CA ILE A 80 2.82 5.78 3.01
C ILE A 80 3.30 6.53 1.76
N ILE A 81 2.51 7.48 1.26
CA ILE A 81 2.87 8.20 0.03
C ILE A 81 4.16 9.00 0.22
N TRP A 82 4.30 9.72 1.34
CA TRP A 82 5.53 10.43 1.67
C TRP A 82 6.74 9.48 1.75
N GLY A 83 6.60 8.36 2.44
CA GLY A 83 7.66 7.36 2.60
C GLY A 83 8.06 6.73 1.27
N VAL A 84 7.09 6.32 0.44
CA VAL A 84 7.35 5.72 -0.88
C VAL A 84 8.07 6.69 -1.79
N LEU A 85 7.55 7.92 -1.96
CA LEU A 85 8.18 8.88 -2.87
C LEU A 85 9.58 9.29 -2.43
N THR A 86 9.80 9.41 -1.12
CA THR A 86 11.11 9.74 -0.56
C THR A 86 12.11 8.59 -0.76
N SER A 87 11.69 7.36 -0.50
CA SER A 87 12.52 6.16 -0.69
C SER A 87 12.87 5.94 -2.16
N VAL A 88 11.87 6.00 -3.05
CA VAL A 88 12.08 5.84 -4.50
C VAL A 88 13.04 6.91 -5.04
N ALA A 89 12.94 8.14 -4.54
CA ALA A 89 13.85 9.22 -4.95
C ALA A 89 15.30 8.99 -4.53
N GLN A 90 15.53 8.27 -3.43
CA GLN A 90 16.87 8.05 -2.85
C GLN A 90 17.53 6.75 -3.33
N VAL A 91 16.80 5.64 -3.32
CA VAL A 91 17.38 4.31 -3.60
C VAL A 91 16.86 3.67 -4.89
N GLY A 92 16.02 4.38 -5.64
CA GLY A 92 15.40 3.90 -6.88
C GLY A 92 14.17 3.04 -6.66
N VAL A 93 13.42 2.82 -7.75
CA VAL A 93 12.11 2.14 -7.73
C VAL A 93 12.24 0.69 -7.26
N SER A 94 13.22 -0.06 -7.79
CA SER A 94 13.37 -1.48 -7.49
C SER A 94 13.67 -1.72 -6.01
N ASN A 95 14.69 -1.07 -5.48
CA ASN A 95 15.13 -1.26 -4.09
C ASN A 95 14.05 -0.81 -3.09
N ALA A 96 13.44 0.37 -3.34
CA ALA A 96 12.36 0.87 -2.50
C ALA A 96 11.18 -0.10 -2.47
N ASN A 97 10.68 -0.55 -3.64
CA ASN A 97 9.55 -1.47 -3.69
C ASN A 97 9.88 -2.86 -3.12
N THR A 98 11.10 -3.34 -3.29
CA THR A 98 11.55 -4.61 -2.66
C THR A 98 11.44 -4.54 -1.14
N ALA A 99 11.94 -3.47 -0.52
CA ALA A 99 11.83 -3.27 0.92
C ALA A 99 10.38 -3.07 1.39
N ILE A 100 9.58 -2.30 0.63
CA ILE A 100 8.17 -2.05 0.93
C ILE A 100 7.38 -3.36 0.93
N VAL A 101 7.51 -4.20 -0.11
CA VAL A 101 6.78 -5.46 -0.22
C VAL A 101 7.20 -6.44 0.88
N ALA A 102 8.49 -6.46 1.26
CA ALA A 102 8.96 -7.26 2.38
C ALA A 102 8.27 -6.88 3.69
N ALA A 103 8.25 -5.59 4.01
CA ALA A 103 7.57 -5.08 5.20
C ALA A 103 6.05 -5.35 5.15
N GLN A 104 5.41 -5.18 4.00
CA GLN A 104 3.98 -5.46 3.81
C GLN A 104 3.62 -6.91 4.09
N ILE A 105 4.41 -7.87 3.59
CA ILE A 105 4.14 -9.30 3.80
C ILE A 105 4.28 -9.67 5.27
N VAL A 106 5.34 -9.22 5.95
CA VAL A 106 5.52 -9.47 7.39
C VAL A 106 4.37 -8.86 8.19
N THR A 107 4.03 -7.61 7.92
CA THR A 107 2.93 -6.93 8.60
C THR A 107 1.59 -7.61 8.35
N ALA A 108 1.30 -8.02 7.11
CA ALA A 108 0.07 -8.73 6.76
C ALA A 108 -0.07 -10.05 7.53
N ILE A 109 1.01 -10.81 7.66
CA ILE A 109 1.02 -12.06 8.44
C ILE A 109 0.69 -11.77 9.91
N VAL A 110 1.27 -10.72 10.50
CA VAL A 110 0.99 -10.33 11.88
C VAL A 110 -0.48 -9.91 12.06
N LEU A 111 -1.02 -9.11 11.14
CA LEU A 111 -2.41 -8.65 11.18
C LEU A 111 -3.40 -9.82 11.02
N ASP A 112 -3.10 -10.79 10.16
CA ASP A 112 -3.89 -12.02 10.01
C ASP A 112 -3.92 -12.83 11.33
N CYS A 113 -2.78 -12.92 12.05
CA CYS A 113 -2.70 -13.58 13.34
C CYS A 113 -3.56 -12.91 14.42
N ILE A 114 -3.54 -11.58 14.43
CA ILE A 114 -4.31 -10.78 15.42
C ILE A 114 -5.80 -10.81 15.09
N GLY A 115 -6.15 -10.99 13.80
CA GLY A 115 -7.54 -11.02 13.33
C GLY A 115 -8.18 -9.64 13.23
N VAL A 116 -7.41 -8.62 12.83
CA VAL A 116 -7.89 -7.23 12.70
C VAL A 116 -9.08 -7.10 11.75
N THR A 117 -9.16 -7.96 10.74
CA THR A 117 -10.26 -7.99 9.76
C THR A 117 -11.50 -8.79 10.22
N GLY A 118 -11.51 -9.25 11.48
CA GLY A 118 -12.62 -10.00 12.07
C GLY A 118 -12.43 -11.52 12.08
N GLU A 119 -11.52 -12.06 11.28
CA GLU A 119 -11.19 -13.49 11.24
C GLU A 119 -9.70 -13.71 11.51
N LYS A 120 -9.41 -14.60 12.47
CA LYS A 120 -8.03 -15.05 12.71
C LYS A 120 -7.67 -16.14 11.72
N VAL A 121 -6.61 -15.93 10.97
CA VAL A 121 -6.08 -16.94 10.06
C VAL A 121 -4.93 -17.68 10.74
N SER A 122 -5.05 -19.00 10.86
CA SER A 122 -3.95 -19.84 11.35
C SER A 122 -2.81 -19.86 10.32
N ILE A 123 -1.59 -19.62 10.79
CA ILE A 123 -0.42 -19.68 9.92
C ILE A 123 0.01 -21.14 9.76
N GLY A 124 -0.28 -21.70 8.59
CA GLY A 124 0.28 -22.98 8.21
C GLY A 124 1.80 -22.88 8.01
N TRP A 125 2.53 -23.96 8.27
CA TRP A 125 3.99 -24.04 8.10
C TRP A 125 4.46 -23.62 6.70
N MET A 126 3.65 -23.86 5.67
CA MET A 126 3.94 -23.45 4.28
C MET A 126 4.01 -21.92 4.13
N LYS A 127 3.18 -21.16 4.85
CA LYS A 127 3.28 -19.69 4.86
C LYS A 127 4.58 -19.22 5.50
N VAL A 128 5.03 -19.89 6.57
CA VAL A 128 6.30 -19.56 7.24
C VAL A 128 7.47 -19.83 6.29
N VAL A 129 7.51 -20.99 5.66
CA VAL A 129 8.55 -21.33 4.67
C VAL A 129 8.54 -20.33 3.52
N GLY A 130 7.37 -20.01 2.96
CA GLY A 130 7.23 -19.02 1.90
C GLY A 130 7.75 -17.63 2.30
N ALA A 131 7.47 -17.19 3.52
CA ALA A 131 7.97 -15.92 4.05
C ALA A 131 9.50 -15.92 4.20
N VAL A 132 10.08 -17.00 4.70
CA VAL A 132 11.56 -17.14 4.83
C VAL A 132 12.23 -17.11 3.47
N LEU A 133 11.71 -17.85 2.49
CA LEU A 133 12.24 -17.84 1.12
C LEU A 133 12.11 -16.47 0.47
N PHE A 134 10.99 -15.79 0.70
CA PHE A 134 10.77 -14.44 0.20
C PHE A 134 11.78 -13.46 0.80
N ILE A 135 12.01 -13.48 2.12
CA ILE A 135 13.00 -12.63 2.80
C ILE A 135 14.42 -12.93 2.26
N GLY A 136 14.74 -14.19 2.03
CA GLY A 136 16.01 -14.57 1.38
C GLY A 136 16.16 -13.97 -0.02
N GLY A 137 15.09 -14.01 -0.84
CA GLY A 137 15.07 -13.38 -2.15
C GLY A 137 15.21 -11.85 -2.08
N VAL A 138 14.53 -11.21 -1.13
CA VAL A 138 14.65 -9.76 -0.85
C VAL A 138 16.09 -9.38 -0.51
N TYR A 139 16.75 -10.17 0.34
CA TYR A 139 18.15 -9.93 0.69
C TYR A 139 19.07 -9.95 -0.54
N LEU A 140 18.86 -10.94 -1.43
CA LEU A 140 19.65 -11.03 -2.68
C LEU A 140 19.41 -9.82 -3.59
N LEU A 141 18.14 -9.43 -3.79
CA LEU A 141 17.78 -8.29 -4.63
C LEU A 141 18.35 -6.96 -4.10
N LEU A 142 18.39 -6.77 -2.79
CA LEU A 142 18.94 -5.55 -2.19
C LEU A 142 20.47 -5.54 -2.19
N ARG A 143 21.11 -6.71 -2.15
CA ARG A 143 22.57 -6.84 -2.17
C ARG A 143 23.19 -6.43 -3.52
N ASP A 144 22.57 -6.79 -4.62
CA ASP A 144 23.07 -6.50 -5.97
C ASP A 144 22.77 -5.05 -6.42
N GLY A 145 21.99 -4.30 -5.66
CA GLY A 145 21.60 -2.91 -5.96
C GLY A 145 22.44 -1.85 -5.25
N SER A 146 23.51 -2.23 -4.55
CA SER A 146 24.42 -1.32 -3.83
C SER A 146 25.74 -1.08 -4.58
#